data_4c03073392a0bc57dc01d4827417ab33
#
_entry.id   4c03073392a0bc57dc01d4827417ab33
#
_cell.length_a   1.000
_cell.length_b   1.000
_cell.length_c   1.000
_cell.angle_alpha   90.00
_cell.angle_beta   90.00
_cell.angle_gamma   90.00
#
_symmetry.space_group_name_H-M   'P 1'
#
loop_
_entity.id
_entity.type
_entity.pdbx_description
1 polymer ?
#
loop_
_entity_poly.entity_id
_entity_poly.type
_entity_poly.pdbx_seq_one_letter_code
_entity_poly.pdbx_strand_id
1 'polypeptide(L)'
;MIDDVQFISGKDSTQEEFFHTFNALVDQNKQLIISGDRSPSDLEGIEERVRSRLGWGLVADIHATSYELRLGILQSKIDQMPHVQIPQKVTEFLAHKISSNVRELEGALNRVVAHARGPPGNAGNHAGSAARPGARQ
;
A
#
# COMPACT_ATOMS: atom_id res chain seq x y z
N MET A 1 -8.51 -11.06 13.15
CA MET A 1 -8.60 -10.68 11.73
C MET A 1 -7.84 -11.69 10.90
N ILE A 2 -8.43 -12.11 9.78
CA ILE A 2 -7.79 -12.99 8.78
C ILE A 2 -7.65 -12.17 7.51
N ASP A 3 -6.42 -12.04 7.04
CA ASP A 3 -6.11 -11.24 5.86
C ASP A 3 -5.82 -12.15 4.66
N ASP A 4 -6.20 -11.70 3.46
CA ASP A 4 -5.91 -12.40 2.21
C ASP A 4 -6.42 -13.86 2.18
N VAL A 5 -7.69 -14.05 2.43
CA VAL A 5 -8.32 -15.39 2.53
C VAL A 5 -8.19 -16.22 1.24
N GLN A 6 -7.98 -15.59 0.09
CA GLN A 6 -7.77 -16.29 -1.18
C GLN A 6 -6.57 -17.25 -1.16
N PHE A 7 -5.61 -17.09 -0.24
CA PHE A 7 -4.46 -17.98 -0.12
C PHE A 7 -4.79 -19.40 0.36
N ILE A 8 -5.99 -19.64 0.89
CA ILE A 8 -6.43 -20.99 1.24
C ILE A 8 -6.99 -21.77 0.04
N SER A 9 -7.11 -21.14 -1.12
CA SER A 9 -7.57 -21.76 -2.36
C SER A 9 -6.74 -22.99 -2.71
N GLY A 10 -7.40 -24.11 -3.02
CA GLY A 10 -6.75 -25.37 -3.34
C GLY A 10 -6.10 -26.11 -2.15
N LYS A 11 -6.24 -25.58 -0.93
CA LYS A 11 -5.67 -26.16 0.30
C LYS A 11 -6.77 -26.77 1.16
N ASP A 12 -7.16 -28.00 0.88
CA ASP A 12 -8.33 -28.64 1.48
C ASP A 12 -8.24 -28.78 3.02
N SER A 13 -7.09 -29.16 3.54
CA SER A 13 -6.89 -29.28 5.00
C SER A 13 -6.96 -27.93 5.71
N THR A 14 -6.41 -26.88 5.09
CA THR A 14 -6.46 -25.52 5.61
C THR A 14 -7.90 -24.98 5.58
N GLN A 15 -8.64 -25.26 4.52
CA GLN A 15 -10.06 -24.89 4.40
C GLN A 15 -10.91 -25.58 5.47
N GLU A 16 -10.64 -26.84 5.76
CA GLU A 16 -11.32 -27.58 6.82
C GLU A 16 -11.06 -26.97 8.20
N GLU A 17 -9.82 -26.67 8.53
CA GLU A 17 -9.47 -25.98 9.78
C GLU A 17 -10.08 -24.60 9.86
N PHE A 18 -10.07 -23.85 8.77
CA PHE A 18 -10.74 -22.55 8.69
C PHE A 18 -12.23 -22.66 8.99
N PHE A 19 -12.91 -23.62 8.38
CA PHE A 19 -14.34 -23.86 8.58
C PHE A 19 -14.67 -24.16 10.04
N HIS A 20 -13.93 -25.03 10.69
CA HIS A 20 -14.11 -25.36 12.09
C HIS A 20 -13.82 -24.18 13.02
N THR A 21 -12.75 -23.45 12.76
CA THR A 21 -12.38 -22.26 13.53
C THR A 21 -13.43 -21.16 13.39
N PHE A 22 -13.91 -20.93 12.16
CA PHE A 22 -14.99 -19.98 11.90
C PHE A 22 -16.22 -20.29 12.71
N ASN A 23 -16.70 -21.54 12.65
CA ASN A 23 -17.89 -21.95 13.39
C ASN A 23 -17.70 -21.81 14.90
N ALA A 24 -16.55 -22.20 15.44
CA ALA A 24 -16.25 -22.08 16.86
C ALA A 24 -16.29 -20.60 17.34
N LEU A 25 -15.73 -19.69 16.56
CA LEU A 25 -15.70 -18.27 16.88
C LEU A 25 -17.10 -17.63 16.79
N VAL A 26 -17.88 -18.01 15.80
CA VAL A 26 -19.28 -17.55 15.66
C VAL A 26 -20.12 -18.04 16.84
N ASP A 27 -19.99 -19.31 17.23
CA ASP A 27 -20.71 -19.89 18.37
C ASP A 27 -20.36 -19.21 19.70
N GLN A 28 -19.13 -18.67 19.80
CA GLN A 28 -18.67 -17.89 20.95
C GLN A 28 -19.00 -16.39 20.86
N ASN A 29 -19.76 -15.97 19.86
CA ASN A 29 -20.07 -14.57 19.57
C ASN A 29 -18.83 -13.68 19.41
N LYS A 30 -17.76 -14.20 18.82
CA LYS A 30 -16.56 -13.43 18.54
C LYS A 30 -16.69 -12.68 17.22
N GLN A 31 -16.14 -11.47 17.19
CA GLN A 31 -16.08 -10.68 15.98
C GLN A 31 -14.98 -11.19 15.05
N LEU A 32 -15.36 -11.54 13.83
CA LEU A 32 -14.46 -11.93 12.77
C LEU A 32 -14.38 -10.82 11.71
N ILE A 33 -13.18 -10.52 11.27
CA ILE A 33 -12.92 -9.66 10.12
C ILE A 33 -12.04 -10.44 9.17
N ILE A 34 -12.51 -10.61 7.94
CA ILE A 34 -11.83 -11.38 6.90
C ILE A 34 -11.68 -10.48 5.67
N SER A 35 -10.48 -10.41 5.12
CA SER A 35 -10.25 -9.71 3.85
C SER A 35 -9.89 -10.69 2.74
N GLY A 36 -10.15 -10.29 1.51
CA GLY A 36 -9.81 -11.05 0.31
C GLY A 36 -9.66 -10.12 -0.88
N ASP A 37 -9.06 -10.62 -1.95
CA ASP A 37 -8.84 -9.86 -3.19
C ASP A 37 -10.07 -9.84 -4.11
N ARG A 38 -11.10 -10.59 -3.77
CA ARG A 38 -12.34 -10.67 -4.53
C ARG A 38 -13.52 -11.08 -3.64
N SER A 39 -14.71 -10.95 -4.17
CA SER A 39 -15.96 -11.35 -3.51
C SER A 39 -15.95 -12.84 -3.17
N PRO A 40 -16.58 -13.28 -2.06
CA PRO A 40 -16.67 -14.70 -1.71
C PRO A 40 -17.21 -15.59 -2.84
N SER A 41 -18.18 -15.10 -3.62
CA SER A 41 -18.75 -15.82 -4.75
C SER A 41 -17.78 -16.02 -5.92
N ASP A 42 -16.76 -15.17 -6.04
CA ASP A 42 -15.77 -15.19 -7.11
C ASP A 42 -14.48 -15.95 -6.73
N LEU A 43 -14.39 -16.45 -5.49
CA LEU A 43 -13.26 -17.24 -5.05
C LEU A 43 -13.30 -18.64 -5.67
N GLU A 44 -12.24 -18.97 -6.41
CA GLU A 44 -12.05 -20.28 -7.01
C GLU A 44 -11.22 -21.19 -6.10
N GLY A 45 -11.41 -22.52 -6.24
CA GLY A 45 -10.65 -23.50 -5.47
C GLY A 45 -10.99 -23.54 -3.97
N ILE A 46 -12.13 -23.00 -3.60
CA ILE A 46 -12.68 -23.01 -2.23
C ILE A 46 -13.96 -23.81 -2.20
N GLU A 47 -14.06 -24.72 -1.23
CA GLU A 47 -15.26 -25.55 -1.05
C GLU A 47 -16.51 -24.69 -0.81
N GLU A 48 -17.64 -25.15 -1.30
CA GLU A 48 -18.91 -24.44 -1.20
C GLU A 48 -19.30 -24.09 0.24
N ARG A 49 -19.09 -25.00 1.17
CA ARG A 49 -19.38 -24.74 2.59
C ARG A 49 -18.55 -23.61 3.18
N VAL A 50 -17.27 -23.49 2.78
CA VAL A 50 -16.39 -22.41 3.20
C VAL A 50 -16.79 -21.09 2.54
N ARG A 51 -17.09 -21.13 1.24
CA ARG A 51 -17.56 -19.97 0.49
C ARG A 51 -18.86 -19.42 1.08
N SER A 52 -19.78 -20.29 1.43
CA SER A 52 -21.05 -19.93 2.07
C SER A 52 -20.81 -19.20 3.41
N ARG A 53 -19.85 -19.67 4.21
CA ARG A 53 -19.48 -19.01 5.47
C ARG A 53 -18.83 -17.65 5.25
N LEU A 54 -17.98 -17.52 4.24
CA LEU A 54 -17.36 -16.23 3.89
C LEU A 54 -18.39 -15.19 3.44
N GLY A 55 -19.44 -15.63 2.78
CA GLY A 55 -20.57 -14.76 2.39
C GLY A 55 -21.59 -14.48 3.49
N TRP A 56 -21.42 -15.10 4.66
CA TRP A 56 -22.32 -14.93 5.80
C TRP A 56 -21.99 -13.64 6.57
N GLY A 57 -23.02 -12.88 6.95
CA GLY A 57 -22.85 -11.62 7.64
C GLY A 57 -22.69 -10.42 6.69
N LEU A 58 -21.92 -9.42 7.10
CA LEU A 58 -21.72 -8.23 6.29
C LEU A 58 -20.57 -8.44 5.31
N VAL A 59 -20.86 -8.32 4.03
CA VAL A 59 -19.85 -8.27 2.96
C VAL A 59 -19.77 -6.85 2.43
N ALA A 60 -18.58 -6.27 2.45
CA ALA A 60 -18.34 -4.93 1.98
C ALA A 60 -17.25 -4.93 0.89
N ASP A 61 -17.54 -4.26 -0.22
CA ASP A 61 -16.58 -4.08 -1.30
C ASP A 61 -15.75 -2.81 -1.09
N ILE A 62 -14.44 -2.93 -1.28
CA ILE A 62 -13.54 -1.78 -1.31
C ILE A 62 -13.25 -1.48 -2.77
N HIS A 63 -13.82 -0.38 -3.25
CA HIS A 63 -13.67 0.04 -4.65
C HIS A 63 -12.31 0.69 -4.92
N ALA A 64 -11.97 0.77 -6.20
CA ALA A 64 -10.81 1.53 -6.65
C ALA A 64 -10.90 3.00 -6.19
N THR A 65 -9.76 3.56 -5.84
CA THR A 65 -9.67 4.95 -5.39
C THR A 65 -9.95 5.94 -6.52
N SER A 66 -10.67 7.02 -6.21
CA SER A 66 -10.83 8.15 -7.13
C SER A 66 -9.53 8.98 -7.20
N TYR A 67 -9.43 9.82 -8.23
CA TYR A 67 -8.31 10.76 -8.36
C TYR A 67 -8.21 11.68 -7.12
N GLU A 68 -9.31 12.23 -6.68
CA GLU A 68 -9.37 13.13 -5.52
C GLU A 68 -8.92 12.42 -4.24
N LEU A 69 -9.31 11.17 -4.05
CA LEU A 69 -8.89 10.38 -2.92
C LEU A 69 -7.39 10.08 -2.97
N ARG A 70 -6.87 9.72 -4.14
CA ARG A 70 -5.42 9.50 -4.33
C ARG A 70 -4.62 10.76 -4.04
N LEU A 71 -5.11 11.91 -4.52
CA LEU A 71 -4.47 13.20 -4.26
C LEU A 71 -4.45 13.51 -2.76
N GLY A 72 -5.56 13.28 -2.06
CA GLY A 72 -5.66 13.44 -0.61
C GLY A 72 -4.71 12.52 0.17
N ILE A 73 -4.57 11.27 -0.26
CA ILE A 73 -3.63 10.30 0.34
C ILE A 73 -2.19 10.79 0.19
N LEU A 74 -1.81 11.23 -1.01
CA LEU A 74 -0.47 11.77 -1.27
C LEU A 74 -0.20 13.01 -0.41
N GLN A 75 -1.13 13.92 -0.34
CA GLN A 75 -1.00 15.14 0.46
C GLN A 75 -0.84 14.81 1.96
N SER A 76 -1.63 13.90 2.48
CA SER A 76 -1.53 13.45 3.87
C SER A 76 -0.18 12.81 4.17
N LYS A 77 0.35 12.02 3.24
CA LYS A 77 1.67 11.41 3.39
C LYS A 77 2.80 12.44 3.36
N ILE A 78 2.71 13.41 2.48
CA ILE A 78 3.69 14.51 2.36
C ILE A 78 3.68 15.36 3.63
N ASP A 79 2.52 15.67 4.17
CA ASP A 79 2.36 16.46 5.40
C ASP A 79 3.01 15.77 6.63
N GLN A 80 3.10 14.44 6.61
CA GLN A 80 3.77 13.66 7.64
C GLN A 80 5.30 13.61 7.49
N MET A 81 5.84 14.11 6.40
CA MET A 81 7.27 14.11 6.10
C MET A 81 7.87 15.50 6.35
N PRO A 82 8.46 15.75 7.53
CA PRO A 82 9.12 17.03 7.78
C PRO A 82 10.31 17.20 6.83
N HIS A 83 10.54 18.40 6.39
CA HIS A 83 11.65 18.78 5.50
C HIS A 83 11.57 18.25 4.06
N VAL A 84 10.43 17.72 3.63
CA VAL A 84 10.20 17.35 2.25
C VAL A 84 9.24 18.34 1.61
N GLN A 85 9.69 18.96 0.53
CA GLN A 85 8.84 19.81 -0.30
C GLN A 85 8.70 19.17 -1.68
N ILE A 86 7.47 18.83 -2.03
CA ILE A 86 7.13 18.26 -3.33
C ILE A 86 6.20 19.23 -4.04
N PRO A 87 6.55 19.68 -5.25
CA PRO A 87 5.68 20.53 -6.04
C PRO A 87 4.31 19.87 -6.26
N GLN A 88 3.25 20.66 -6.19
CA GLN A 88 1.88 20.16 -6.36
C GLN A 88 1.68 19.48 -7.70
N LYS A 89 2.34 19.93 -8.75
CA LYS A 89 2.30 19.31 -10.09
C LYS A 89 2.79 17.86 -10.07
N VAL A 90 3.80 17.54 -9.24
CA VAL A 90 4.31 16.16 -9.07
C VAL A 90 3.27 15.31 -8.36
N THR A 91 2.64 15.82 -7.32
CA THR A 91 1.57 15.13 -6.59
C THR A 91 0.39 14.84 -7.51
N GLU A 92 -0.05 15.81 -8.29
CA GLU A 92 -1.12 15.64 -9.29
C GLU A 92 -0.75 14.62 -10.37
N PHE A 93 0.48 14.67 -10.86
CA PHE A 93 0.98 13.70 -11.82
C PHE A 93 0.95 12.26 -11.28
N LEU A 94 1.43 12.05 -10.06
CA LEU A 94 1.40 10.74 -9.41
C LEU A 94 -0.03 10.23 -9.22
N ALA A 95 -0.93 11.09 -8.73
CA ALA A 95 -2.33 10.75 -8.52
C ALA A 95 -3.04 10.38 -9.82
N HIS A 96 -2.67 10.99 -10.94
CA HIS A 96 -3.22 10.71 -12.26
C HIS A 96 -2.64 9.42 -12.88
N LYS A 97 -1.33 9.25 -12.77
CA LYS A 97 -0.61 8.10 -13.40
C LYS A 97 -0.80 6.80 -12.65
N ILE A 98 -0.79 6.82 -11.34
CA ILE A 98 -0.82 5.62 -10.49
C ILE A 98 -2.24 5.42 -9.97
N SER A 99 -3.05 4.70 -10.71
CA SER A 99 -4.46 4.43 -10.38
C SER A 99 -4.73 3.00 -9.93
N SER A 100 -3.75 2.12 -10.02
CA SER A 100 -3.89 0.69 -9.80
C SER A 100 -4.17 0.33 -8.34
N ASN A 101 -3.35 0.83 -7.41
CA ASN A 101 -3.53 0.62 -5.99
C ASN A 101 -2.73 1.61 -5.14
N VAL A 102 -3.08 1.68 -3.86
CA VAL A 102 -2.44 2.62 -2.92
C VAL A 102 -0.99 2.25 -2.63
N ARG A 103 -0.62 0.96 -2.65
CA ARG A 103 0.77 0.53 -2.45
C ARG A 103 1.69 1.04 -3.54
N GLU A 104 1.27 0.96 -4.78
CA GLU A 104 2.03 1.52 -5.91
C GLU A 104 2.13 3.04 -5.83
N LEU A 105 1.05 3.70 -5.40
CA LEU A 105 1.02 5.14 -5.20
C LEU A 105 2.02 5.57 -4.11
N GLU A 106 2.02 4.91 -2.97
CA GLU A 106 2.98 5.15 -1.88
C GLU A 106 4.42 4.83 -2.32
N GLY A 107 4.61 3.73 -3.03
CA GLY A 107 5.92 3.36 -3.57
C GLY A 107 6.47 4.40 -4.54
N ALA A 108 5.63 4.94 -5.41
CA ALA A 108 6.00 6.02 -6.33
C ALA A 108 6.37 7.31 -5.59
N LEU A 109 5.59 7.68 -4.57
CA LEU A 109 5.90 8.83 -3.72
C LEU A 109 7.24 8.65 -3.01
N ASN A 110 7.49 7.49 -2.43
CA ASN A 110 8.75 7.20 -1.74
C ASN A 110 9.96 7.28 -2.68
N ARG A 111 9.82 6.83 -3.92
CA ARG A 111 10.88 6.98 -4.94
C ARG A 111 11.15 8.44 -5.27
N VAL A 112 10.11 9.25 -5.42
CA VAL A 112 10.25 10.70 -5.66
C VAL A 112 10.93 11.39 -4.47
N VAL A 113 10.53 11.08 -3.25
CA VAL A 113 11.13 11.61 -2.03
C VAL A 113 12.61 11.23 -1.91
N ALA A 114 12.94 9.97 -2.16
CA ALA A 114 14.32 9.49 -2.13
C ALA A 114 15.19 10.19 -3.17
N HIS A 115 14.66 10.43 -4.36
CA HIS A 115 15.35 11.14 -5.44
C HIS A 115 15.55 12.62 -5.09
N ALA A 116 14.57 13.26 -4.51
CA ALA A 116 14.65 14.68 -4.11
C ALA A 116 15.66 14.92 -2.97
N ARG A 117 15.85 13.93 -2.09
CA ARG A 117 16.84 14.01 -1.01
C ARG A 117 18.27 13.81 -1.47
N GLY A 118 18.49 13.26 -2.67
CA GLY A 118 19.80 12.88 -3.18
C GLY A 118 20.42 11.70 -2.42
N PRO A 119 21.52 11.13 -2.93
CA PRO A 119 22.25 10.09 -2.20
C PRO A 119 22.83 10.66 -0.91
N PRO A 120 22.78 9.94 0.23
CA PRO A 120 23.44 10.37 1.45
C PRO A 120 24.96 10.41 1.20
N GLY A 121 25.54 11.57 1.09
CA GLY A 121 26.99 11.69 0.99
C GLY A 121 27.59 12.66 -0.03
N ASN A 122 26.88 13.72 -0.44
CA ASN A 122 27.57 14.76 -1.20
C ASN A 122 27.27 16.17 -0.67
N ALA A 123 27.31 16.32 0.64
CA ALA A 123 27.44 17.61 1.29
C ALA A 123 28.93 17.78 1.68
N GLY A 124 29.76 18.23 0.75
CA GLY A 124 31.11 18.58 1.10
C GLY A 124 32.10 18.36 -0.03
N ASN A 125 32.12 19.23 -1.01
CA ASN A 125 33.37 19.75 -1.62
C ASN A 125 33.06 20.80 -2.69
N HIS A 126 32.62 21.96 -2.22
CA HIS A 126 32.92 23.20 -2.90
C HIS A 126 33.61 24.14 -1.90
N ALA A 127 34.75 23.72 -1.40
CA ALA A 127 35.70 24.64 -0.82
C ALA A 127 36.69 25.02 -1.92
N GLY A 128 36.64 26.25 -2.32
CA GLY A 128 37.43 27.00 -3.17
C GLY A 128 38.81 26.48 -3.58
N SER A 129 38.98 26.30 -4.83
CA SER A 129 40.24 26.55 -5.47
C SER A 129 40.27 28.03 -5.82
N ALA A 130 40.73 28.85 -4.90
CA ALA A 130 41.17 30.18 -5.20
C ALA A 130 42.44 30.05 -6.03
N ALA A 131 42.38 30.44 -7.29
CA ALA A 131 43.50 30.66 -8.16
C ALA A 131 44.42 31.73 -7.54
N ARG A 132 45.66 31.38 -7.27
CA ARG A 132 46.71 32.34 -7.02
C ARG A 132 47.09 33.02 -8.33
N PRO A 133 47.11 34.35 -8.40
CA PRO A 133 47.73 35.02 -9.53
C PRO A 133 49.25 34.89 -9.42
N GLY A 134 49.84 34.57 -10.55
CA GLY A 134 51.27 34.39 -10.68
C GLY A 134 52.08 35.59 -10.27
N ALA A 135 53.14 35.34 -9.54
CA ALA A 135 54.24 36.27 -9.39
C ALA A 135 55.03 36.25 -10.66
N ARG A 136 55.20 37.41 -11.24
CA ARG A 136 56.15 37.65 -12.26
C ARG A 136 57.59 37.77 -11.65
N GLN A 137 58.48 37.07 -12.19
CA GLN A 137 59.62 37.66 -12.90
C GLN A 137 60.25 36.61 -13.78
#